data_378c26d8b47ff4928e2feaaf3a805fcb
#
_entry.id   378c26d8b47ff4928e2feaaf3a805fcb
#
_cell.length_a   1.000
_cell.length_b   1.000
_cell.length_c   1.000
_cell.angle_alpha   90.00
_cell.angle_beta   90.00
_cell.angle_gamma   90.00
#
_symmetry.space_group_name_H-M   'P 1'
#
loop_
_entity.id
_entity.type
_entity.pdbx_description
1 polymer ?
#
loop_
_entity_poly.entity_id
_entity_poly.type
_entity_poly.pdbx_seq_one_letter_code
_entity_poly.pdbx_strand_id
1 'polypeptide(L)'
;MDATFEEMKKLGTLKGGEYSGDYDRLANFRRNGKNLGLPMETVWAVYAAKHWDAVMQYIQDLNTGKTRTRLESIDGRVDDLLVYLILLKCMLVERASEKVTDK
;
A
#
# COMPACT_ATOMS: atom_id res chain seq x y z
N MET A 1 17.65 11.94 4.74
CA MET A 1 16.75 11.80 3.58
C MET A 1 17.12 10.62 2.71
N ASP A 2 18.37 10.51 2.33
CA ASP A 2 18.80 9.42 1.43
C ASP A 2 18.66 8.04 2.05
N ALA A 3 19.00 7.89 3.33
CA ALA A 3 18.85 6.62 4.03
C ALA A 3 17.38 6.16 4.11
N THR A 4 16.47 7.10 4.37
CA THR A 4 15.04 6.81 4.43
C THR A 4 14.51 6.37 3.08
N PHE A 5 14.96 7.04 2.02
CA PHE A 5 14.55 6.70 0.66
C PHE A 5 15.02 5.31 0.26
N GLU A 6 16.26 4.96 0.60
CA GLU A 6 16.80 3.63 0.34
C GLU A 6 16.06 2.55 1.13
N GLU A 7 15.71 2.83 2.38
CA GLU A 7 14.92 1.91 3.19
C GLU A 7 13.55 1.66 2.57
N MET A 8 12.93 2.70 2.05
CA MET A 8 11.63 2.59 1.37
C MET A 8 11.73 1.71 0.13
N LYS A 9 12.79 1.86 -0.64
CA LYS A 9 13.01 1.02 -1.83
C LYS A 9 13.16 -0.45 -1.44
N LYS A 10 13.96 -0.74 -0.43
CA LYS A 10 14.17 -2.11 0.06
C LYS A 10 12.87 -2.71 0.56
N LEU A 11 12.12 -1.95 1.34
CA LEU A 11 10.86 -2.38 1.89
C LEU A 11 9.86 -2.71 0.78
N GLY A 12 9.75 -1.85 -0.22
CA GLY A 12 8.88 -2.06 -1.35
C GLY A 12 9.24 -3.33 -2.13
N THR A 13 10.53 -3.57 -2.32
CA THR A 13 11.01 -4.76 -3.00
C THR A 13 10.66 -6.04 -2.23
N LEU A 14 10.95 -6.05 -0.92
CA LEU A 14 10.68 -7.22 -0.09
C LEU A 14 9.20 -7.51 0.04
N LYS A 15 8.41 -6.52 0.43
CA LYS A 15 6.96 -6.71 0.64
C LYS A 15 6.24 -7.00 -0.67
N GLY A 16 6.65 -6.36 -1.75
CA GLY A 16 6.08 -6.63 -3.06
C GLY A 16 6.29 -8.07 -3.49
N GLY A 17 7.50 -8.60 -3.28
CA GLY A 17 7.80 -9.99 -3.58
C GLY A 17 6.99 -10.96 -2.76
N GLU A 18 6.77 -10.68 -1.47
CA GLU A 18 5.96 -11.51 -0.58
C GLU A 18 4.50 -11.58 -1.02
N TYR A 19 3.93 -10.44 -1.46
CA TYR A 19 2.49 -10.34 -1.75
C TYR A 19 2.12 -10.73 -3.16
N SER A 20 3.01 -10.51 -4.12
CA SER A 20 2.66 -10.64 -5.54
C SER A 20 3.55 -11.59 -6.33
N GLY A 21 4.53 -12.18 -5.68
CA GLY A 21 5.54 -12.97 -6.37
C GLY A 21 6.58 -12.07 -7.03
N ASP A 22 7.44 -12.66 -7.86
CA ASP A 22 8.65 -12.00 -8.35
C ASP A 22 8.43 -11.02 -9.49
N TYR A 23 7.38 -11.22 -10.29
CA TYR A 23 7.25 -10.54 -11.58
C TYR A 23 6.21 -9.44 -11.61
N ASP A 24 5.14 -9.54 -10.84
CA ASP A 24 4.03 -8.61 -10.95
C ASP A 24 3.47 -8.29 -9.56
N ARG A 25 3.86 -7.14 -9.04
CA ARG A 25 3.43 -6.67 -7.72
C ARG A 25 1.96 -6.27 -7.68
N LEU A 26 1.36 -6.07 -8.84
CA LEU A 26 -0.05 -5.68 -8.93
C LEU A 26 -0.98 -6.85 -9.21
N ALA A 27 -0.43 -8.05 -9.36
CA ALA A 27 -1.20 -9.24 -9.75
C ALA A 27 -2.37 -9.52 -8.81
N ASN A 28 -2.16 -9.40 -7.50
CA ASN A 28 -3.22 -9.63 -6.51
C ASN A 28 -4.37 -8.63 -6.68
N PHE A 29 -4.05 -7.38 -6.90
CA PHE A 29 -5.06 -6.33 -7.06
C PHE A 29 -5.84 -6.50 -8.35
N ARG A 30 -5.16 -6.87 -9.45
CA ARG A 30 -5.81 -7.16 -10.73
C ARG A 30 -6.75 -8.33 -10.62
N ARG A 31 -6.28 -9.43 -10.03
CA ARG A 31 -7.07 -10.66 -9.91
C ARG A 31 -8.29 -10.44 -9.05
N ASN A 32 -8.13 -9.82 -7.90
CA ASN A 32 -9.24 -9.54 -6.99
C ASN A 32 -10.22 -8.54 -7.59
N GLY A 33 -9.72 -7.52 -8.28
CA GLY A 33 -10.57 -6.57 -8.97
C GLY A 33 -11.41 -7.25 -10.05
N LYS A 34 -10.78 -8.10 -10.86
CA LYS A 34 -11.47 -8.85 -11.90
C LYS A 34 -12.55 -9.75 -11.31
N ASN A 35 -12.22 -10.47 -10.23
CA ASN A 35 -13.16 -11.39 -9.58
C ASN A 35 -14.38 -10.66 -9.00
N LEU A 36 -14.16 -9.42 -8.53
CA LEU A 36 -15.23 -8.62 -7.91
C LEU A 36 -15.93 -7.68 -8.88
N GLY A 37 -15.42 -7.57 -10.11
CA GLY A 37 -15.94 -6.61 -11.08
C GLY A 37 -15.61 -5.17 -10.73
N LEU A 38 -14.45 -4.93 -10.09
CA LEU A 38 -14.04 -3.60 -9.62
C LEU A 38 -12.67 -3.25 -10.17
N PRO A 39 -12.35 -1.95 -10.31
CA PRO A 39 -10.99 -1.53 -10.64
C PRO A 39 -10.01 -2.01 -9.56
N MET A 40 -8.78 -2.32 -9.97
CA MET A 40 -7.74 -2.75 -9.00
C MET A 40 -7.47 -1.69 -7.93
N GLU A 41 -7.67 -0.42 -8.25
CA GLU A 41 -7.50 0.68 -7.30
C GLU A 41 -8.51 0.61 -6.16
N THR A 42 -9.71 0.14 -6.44
CA THR A 42 -10.72 -0.05 -5.40
C THR A 42 -10.30 -1.15 -4.43
N VAL A 43 -9.73 -2.24 -4.94
CA VAL A 43 -9.18 -3.30 -4.09
C VAL A 43 -8.03 -2.74 -3.25
N TRP A 44 -7.14 -1.97 -3.89
CA TRP A 44 -6.05 -1.30 -3.20
C TRP A 44 -6.57 -0.45 -2.03
N ALA A 45 -7.62 0.34 -2.27
CA ALA A 45 -8.19 1.24 -1.25
C ALA A 45 -8.67 0.48 -0.02
N VAL A 46 -9.27 -0.71 -0.21
CA VAL A 46 -9.73 -1.53 0.90
C VAL A 46 -8.55 -1.98 1.78
N TYR A 47 -7.47 -2.46 1.16
CA TYR A 47 -6.30 -2.90 1.92
C TYR A 47 -5.57 -1.73 2.58
N ALA A 48 -5.43 -0.61 1.87
CA ALA A 48 -4.74 0.56 2.40
C ALA A 48 -5.50 1.20 3.57
N ALA A 49 -6.83 1.19 3.53
CA ALA A 49 -7.67 1.78 4.56
C ALA A 49 -7.41 1.17 5.94
N LYS A 50 -7.14 -0.12 5.99
CA LYS A 50 -6.84 -0.82 7.24
C LYS A 50 -5.62 -0.20 7.94
N HIS A 51 -4.57 0.07 7.19
CA HIS A 51 -3.35 0.67 7.73
C HIS A 51 -3.55 2.14 8.04
N TRP A 52 -4.30 2.83 7.20
CA TRP A 52 -4.64 4.23 7.41
C TRP A 52 -5.41 4.41 8.72
N ASP A 53 -6.43 3.58 8.94
CA ASP A 53 -7.25 3.63 10.15
C ASP A 53 -6.40 3.41 11.40
N ALA A 54 -5.43 2.49 11.34
CA ALA A 54 -4.53 2.23 12.45
C ALA A 54 -3.67 3.46 12.78
N VAL A 55 -3.19 4.17 11.77
CA VAL A 55 -2.41 5.40 11.95
C VAL A 55 -3.28 6.50 12.55
N MET A 56 -4.50 6.66 12.05
CA MET A 56 -5.42 7.66 12.59
C MET A 56 -5.78 7.37 14.02
N GLN A 57 -5.96 6.09 14.38
CA GLN A 57 -6.23 5.71 15.77
C GLN A 57 -5.06 6.06 16.68
N TYR A 58 -3.83 5.86 16.21
CA TYR A 58 -2.63 6.25 16.95
C TYR A 58 -2.61 7.75 17.24
N ILE A 59 -2.91 8.55 16.21
CA ILE A 59 -2.95 10.02 16.37
C ILE A 59 -4.03 10.42 17.37
N GLN A 60 -5.19 9.78 17.29
CA GLN A 60 -6.29 10.02 18.23
C GLN A 60 -5.85 9.69 19.67
N ASP A 61 -5.16 8.56 19.85
CA ASP A 61 -4.66 8.15 21.17
C ASP A 61 -3.65 9.15 21.72
N LEU A 62 -2.80 9.72 20.88
CA LEU A 62 -1.88 10.78 21.28
C LEU A 62 -2.64 12.02 21.76
N ASN A 63 -3.68 12.41 21.03
CA ASN A 63 -4.49 13.59 21.35
C ASN A 63 -5.19 13.45 22.69
N THR A 64 -5.62 12.25 23.04
CA THR A 64 -6.38 11.99 24.26
C THR A 64 -5.53 11.44 25.40
N GLY A 65 -4.24 11.22 25.17
CA GLY A 65 -3.34 10.65 26.18
C GLY A 65 -3.60 9.18 26.48
N LYS A 66 -4.31 8.50 25.61
CA LYS A 66 -4.65 7.09 25.80
C LYS A 66 -3.49 6.18 25.43
N THR A 67 -3.23 5.19 26.29
CA THR A 67 -2.25 4.14 26.01
C THR A 67 -2.98 2.90 25.48
N ARG A 68 -2.47 2.31 24.39
CA ARG A 68 -3.08 1.16 23.76
C ARG A 68 -2.02 0.13 23.41
N THR A 69 -2.30 -1.13 23.73
CA THR A 69 -1.46 -2.24 23.27
C THR A 69 -1.84 -2.56 21.83
N ARG A 70 -0.85 -2.63 20.95
CA ARG A 70 -1.05 -2.92 19.53
C ARG A 70 -0.38 -4.23 19.16
N LEU A 71 -1.04 -5.01 18.30
CA LEU A 71 -0.47 -6.25 17.79
C LEU A 71 0.66 -5.97 16.81
N GLU A 72 0.54 -4.90 16.03
CA GLU A 72 1.58 -4.44 15.13
C GLU A 72 2.04 -3.06 15.56
N SER A 73 3.34 -2.77 15.37
CA SER A 73 3.87 -1.46 15.70
C SER A 73 3.29 -0.41 14.76
N ILE A 74 3.16 0.83 15.25
CA ILE A 74 2.71 1.93 14.39
C ILE A 74 3.72 2.21 13.28
N ASP A 75 5.00 2.01 13.56
CA ASP A 75 6.05 2.15 12.58
C ASP A 75 5.85 1.18 11.41
N GLY A 76 5.51 -0.08 11.72
CA GLY A 76 5.19 -1.08 10.70
C GLY A 76 3.97 -0.71 9.88
N ARG A 77 2.95 -0.11 10.52
CA ARG A 77 1.75 0.37 9.80
C ARG A 77 2.08 1.47 8.81
N VAL A 78 2.96 2.39 9.21
CA VAL A 78 3.42 3.46 8.33
C VAL A 78 4.23 2.90 7.17
N ASP A 79 5.12 1.94 7.44
CA ASP A 79 5.89 1.26 6.40
C ASP A 79 4.97 0.61 5.36
N ASP A 80 3.94 -0.07 5.82
CA ASP A 80 2.97 -0.70 4.93
C ASP A 80 2.25 0.33 4.06
N LEU A 81 1.87 1.47 4.65
CA LEU A 81 1.25 2.56 3.88
C LEU A 81 2.17 3.10 2.80
N LEU A 82 3.46 3.25 3.11
CA LEU A 82 4.44 3.71 2.13
C LEU A 82 4.51 2.74 0.95
N VAL A 83 4.53 1.43 1.23
CA VAL A 83 4.51 0.41 0.18
C VAL A 83 3.23 0.51 -0.65
N TYR A 84 2.07 0.64 -0.01
CA TYR A 84 0.79 0.77 -0.71
C TYR A 84 0.75 2.02 -1.59
N LEU A 85 1.35 3.13 -1.15
CA LEU A 85 1.41 4.34 -1.96
C LEU A 85 2.30 4.14 -3.20
N ILE A 86 3.40 3.41 -3.05
CA ILE A 86 4.26 3.05 -4.19
C ILE A 86 3.47 2.21 -5.19
N LEU A 87 2.71 1.23 -4.70
CA LEU A 87 1.88 0.37 -5.54
C LEU A 87 0.82 1.18 -6.28
N LEU A 88 0.20 2.14 -5.60
CA LEU A 88 -0.78 3.02 -6.25
C LEU A 88 -0.11 3.84 -7.36
N LYS A 89 1.09 4.33 -7.13
CA LYS A 89 1.85 5.05 -8.16
C LYS A 89 2.08 4.16 -9.38
N CYS A 90 2.41 2.89 -9.16
CA CYS A 90 2.58 1.92 -10.25
C CYS A 90 1.27 1.73 -11.03
N MET A 91 0.14 1.67 -10.33
CA MET A 91 -1.17 1.55 -10.97
C MET A 91 -1.46 2.77 -11.86
N LEU A 92 -1.13 3.96 -11.38
CA LEU A 92 -1.33 5.20 -12.15
C LEU A 92 -0.46 5.22 -13.40
N VAL A 93 0.78 4.76 -13.30
CA VAL A 93 1.70 4.66 -14.45
C VAL A 93 1.15 3.68 -15.47
N GLU A 94 0.66 2.53 -15.00
CA GLU A 94 0.09 1.52 -15.89
C GLU A 94 -1.16 2.05 -16.61
N ARG A 95 -2.03 2.77 -15.91
CA ARG A 95 -3.21 3.38 -16.51
C ARG A 95 -2.84 4.40 -17.59
N ALA A 96 -1.81 5.20 -17.34
CA ALA A 96 -1.33 6.17 -18.31
C ALA A 96 -0.80 5.48 -19.57
N SER A 97 -0.08 4.36 -19.42
CA SER A 97 0.41 3.56 -20.53
C SER A 97 -0.73 2.98 -21.36
N GLU A 98 -1.77 2.48 -20.72
CA GLU A 98 -2.96 1.95 -21.40
C GLU A 98 -3.64 3.00 -22.27
N LYS A 99 -3.78 4.22 -21.74
CA LYS A 99 -4.39 5.33 -22.50
C LYS A 99 -3.58 5.70 -23.74
N VAL A 100 -2.26 5.68 -23.64
CA VAL A 100 -1.38 5.95 -24.78
C VAL A 100 -1.50 4.83 -25.81
N THR A 101 -1.58 3.59 -25.37
CA THR A 101 -1.65 2.39 -26.22
C THR A 101 -2.98 2.33 -26.98
N ASP A 102 -4.06 2.77 -26.37
CA ASP A 102 -5.41 2.71 -26.94
C ASP A 102 -5.64 3.71 -28.09
N LYS A 103 -4.66 4.53 -28.38
CA LYS A 103 -4.70 5.42 -29.54
C LYS A 103 -4.05 4.74 -30.73
#